data_109b0dcc8a9ecd7e9f5d3285ce512771
#
_entry.id   109b0dcc8a9ecd7e9f5d3285ce512771
#
_cell.length_a   1.000
_cell.length_b   1.000
_cell.length_c   1.000
_cell.angle_alpha   90.00
_cell.angle_beta   90.00
_cell.angle_gamma   90.00
#
_symmetry.space_group_name_H-M   'P 1'
#
loop_
_entity.id
_entity.type
_entity.pdbx_description
1 polymer ?
#
loop_
_entity_poly.entity_id
_entity_poly.type
_entity_poly.pdbx_seq_one_letter_code
_entity_poly.pdbx_strand_id
1 'polypeptide(L)'
;MRDALVIIGAGGHAVSVTNVALSCGMSVLAYVDDSKAGGKVMEIPVISKQQCLQDFPTHNYAIAIGDNAVREKVLSEYKKDCPQAKFPALIHKSSALGMASSIGDGTIIMPLVNIGPNSIVGSFCVLNTGSSIDHDCVMSEFSSLGPRVVCGGDVNIGIRSAICIGATVKDAVRIGANVVIGANSYVNKSLDNNLVAYGSPCKTIRVRQKDDPYLG
;
A
#
# COMPACT_ATOMS: atom_id res chain seq x y z
N MET A 1 -1.42 4.02 -27.46
CA MET A 1 -1.43 2.67 -26.83
C MET A 1 -1.94 2.85 -25.41
N ARG A 2 -2.83 2.00 -24.92
CA ARG A 2 -3.20 2.04 -23.50
C ARG A 2 -1.95 1.74 -22.68
N ASP A 3 -1.70 2.49 -21.62
CA ASP A 3 -0.59 2.20 -20.72
C ASP A 3 -0.73 0.77 -20.18
N ALA A 4 0.32 -0.01 -20.29
CA ALA A 4 0.33 -1.41 -19.90
C ALA A 4 1.07 -1.57 -18.57
N LEU A 5 0.62 -2.51 -17.73
CA LEU A 5 1.09 -2.74 -16.37
C LEU A 5 1.43 -4.23 -16.17
N VAL A 6 2.50 -4.49 -15.45
CA VAL A 6 2.83 -5.81 -14.89
C VAL A 6 2.64 -5.75 -13.38
N ILE A 7 1.95 -6.72 -12.80
CA ILE A 7 1.66 -6.74 -11.36
C ILE A 7 2.54 -7.79 -10.67
N ILE A 8 3.34 -7.35 -9.70
CA ILE A 8 4.20 -8.21 -8.89
C ILE A 8 3.38 -8.75 -7.71
N GLY A 9 3.20 -10.07 -7.69
CA GLY A 9 2.30 -10.82 -6.84
C GLY A 9 1.10 -11.38 -7.63
N ALA A 10 0.61 -12.57 -7.26
CA ALA A 10 -0.53 -13.25 -7.88
C ALA A 10 -1.54 -13.77 -6.82
N GLY A 11 -1.68 -13.07 -5.70
CA GLY A 11 -2.67 -13.35 -4.65
C GLY A 11 -3.94 -12.52 -4.78
N GLY A 12 -4.82 -12.62 -3.78
CA GLY A 12 -6.08 -11.86 -3.76
C GLY A 12 -5.89 -10.34 -3.82
N HIS A 13 -4.80 -9.81 -3.23
CA HIS A 13 -4.47 -8.40 -3.33
C HIS A 13 -4.13 -7.98 -4.77
N ALA A 14 -3.47 -8.84 -5.53
CA ALA A 14 -3.17 -8.57 -6.95
C ALA A 14 -4.45 -8.44 -7.80
N VAL A 15 -5.48 -9.23 -7.50
CA VAL A 15 -6.81 -9.09 -8.13
C VAL A 15 -7.43 -7.72 -7.82
N SER A 16 -7.31 -7.25 -6.58
CA SER A 16 -7.79 -5.92 -6.19
C SER A 16 -6.99 -4.80 -6.89
N VAL A 17 -5.68 -4.94 -7.00
CA VAL A 17 -4.82 -3.99 -7.74
C VAL A 17 -5.17 -3.98 -9.23
N THR A 18 -5.50 -5.14 -9.82
CA THR A 18 -5.99 -5.20 -11.20
C THR A 18 -7.26 -4.36 -11.40
N ASN A 19 -8.20 -4.44 -10.46
CA ASN A 19 -9.40 -3.59 -10.53
C ASN A 19 -9.04 -2.09 -10.51
N VAL A 20 -8.06 -1.68 -9.71
CA VAL A 20 -7.57 -0.28 -9.72
C VAL A 20 -6.95 0.06 -11.08
N ALA A 21 -6.05 -0.76 -11.60
CA ALA A 21 -5.40 -0.54 -12.90
C ALA A 21 -6.42 -0.38 -14.04
N LEU A 22 -7.40 -1.29 -14.11
CA LEU A 22 -8.48 -1.22 -15.10
C LEU A 22 -9.31 0.07 -14.96
N SER A 23 -9.57 0.52 -13.72
CA SER A 23 -10.27 1.79 -13.48
C SER A 23 -9.48 3.00 -13.98
N CYS A 24 -8.15 2.92 -14.00
CA CYS A 24 -7.26 3.94 -14.56
C CYS A 24 -7.13 3.87 -16.11
N GLY A 25 -7.80 2.92 -16.74
CA GLY A 25 -7.69 2.68 -18.18
C GLY A 25 -6.44 1.92 -18.62
N MET A 26 -5.67 1.39 -17.67
CA MET A 26 -4.49 0.55 -17.93
C MET A 26 -4.89 -0.89 -18.24
N SER A 27 -4.09 -1.58 -19.05
CA SER A 27 -4.20 -3.03 -19.27
C SER A 27 -3.17 -3.78 -18.43
N VAL A 28 -3.54 -4.94 -17.87
CA VAL A 28 -2.61 -5.81 -17.12
C VAL A 28 -2.11 -6.90 -18.07
N LEU A 29 -0.79 -7.00 -18.24
CA LEU A 29 -0.14 -7.94 -19.16
C LEU A 29 0.14 -9.29 -18.51
N ALA A 30 0.63 -9.27 -17.27
CA ALA A 30 0.99 -10.46 -16.51
C ALA A 30 0.99 -10.18 -15.01
N TYR A 31 0.84 -11.25 -14.23
CA TYR A 31 1.23 -11.30 -12.83
C TYR A 31 2.60 -11.95 -12.70
N VAL A 32 3.38 -11.54 -11.71
CA VAL A 32 4.69 -12.12 -11.42
C VAL A 32 4.66 -12.82 -10.06
N ASP A 33 4.81 -14.14 -10.08
CA ASP A 33 4.85 -14.97 -8.87
C ASP A 33 5.54 -16.30 -9.22
N ASP A 34 6.75 -16.50 -8.71
CA ASP A 34 7.54 -17.70 -9.04
C ASP A 34 6.87 -19.00 -8.60
N SER A 35 6.10 -18.97 -7.51
CA SER A 35 5.39 -20.15 -7.01
C SER A 35 4.16 -20.55 -7.82
N LYS A 36 3.64 -19.65 -8.65
CA LYS A 36 2.43 -19.83 -9.45
C LYS A 36 2.68 -19.70 -10.97
N ALA A 37 3.95 -19.57 -11.36
CA ALA A 37 4.35 -19.40 -12.76
C ALA A 37 3.82 -20.55 -13.65
N GLY A 38 3.38 -20.19 -14.86
CA GLY A 38 2.72 -21.11 -15.80
C GLY A 38 1.20 -21.21 -15.62
N GLY A 39 0.64 -20.64 -14.54
CA GLY A 39 -0.81 -20.55 -14.31
C GLY A 39 -1.42 -19.27 -14.87
N LYS A 40 -2.68 -19.05 -14.50
CA LYS A 40 -3.44 -17.84 -14.81
C LYS A 40 -4.23 -17.36 -13.60
N VAL A 41 -4.40 -16.05 -13.49
CA VAL A 41 -5.34 -15.39 -12.58
C VAL A 41 -6.20 -14.44 -13.39
N MET A 42 -7.53 -14.55 -13.34
CA MET A 42 -8.46 -13.76 -14.18
C MET A 42 -8.09 -13.79 -15.68
N GLU A 43 -7.76 -14.97 -16.21
CA GLU A 43 -7.28 -15.19 -17.58
C GLU A 43 -5.96 -14.48 -17.95
N ILE A 44 -5.35 -13.74 -17.05
CA ILE A 44 -4.05 -13.10 -17.23
C ILE A 44 -2.95 -14.09 -16.83
N PRO A 45 -1.88 -14.24 -17.62
CA PRO A 45 -0.81 -15.20 -17.31
C PRO A 45 -0.06 -14.83 -16.03
N VAL A 46 0.37 -15.86 -15.29
CA VAL A 46 1.33 -15.73 -14.19
C VAL A 46 2.68 -16.21 -14.69
N ILE A 47 3.69 -15.36 -14.61
CA ILE A 47 5.04 -15.62 -15.10
C ILE A 47 6.06 -15.56 -13.94
N SER A 48 7.23 -16.15 -14.16
CA SER A 48 8.33 -16.02 -13.20
C SER A 48 8.96 -14.62 -13.24
N LYS A 49 9.66 -14.25 -12.16
CA LYS A 49 10.45 -13.02 -12.12
C LYS A 49 11.47 -12.98 -13.27
N GLN A 50 12.15 -14.10 -13.55
CA GLN A 50 13.13 -14.19 -14.63
C GLN A 50 12.49 -13.88 -15.98
N GLN A 51 11.38 -14.49 -16.32
CA GLN A 51 10.64 -14.24 -17.55
C GLN A 51 10.17 -12.77 -17.63
N CYS A 52 9.66 -12.22 -16.52
CA CYS A 52 9.23 -10.83 -16.46
C CYS A 52 10.35 -9.84 -16.81
N LEU A 53 11.55 -10.04 -16.28
CA LEU A 53 12.70 -9.18 -16.56
C LEU A 53 13.18 -9.27 -18.03
N GLN A 54 12.96 -10.41 -18.69
CA GLN A 54 13.27 -10.60 -20.09
C GLN A 54 12.22 -9.95 -21.00
N ASP A 55 10.94 -10.17 -20.73
CA ASP A 55 9.84 -9.78 -21.63
C ASP A 55 9.37 -8.33 -21.42
N PHE A 56 9.53 -7.79 -20.19
CA PHE A 56 8.96 -6.50 -19.81
C PHE A 56 9.94 -5.50 -19.14
N PRO A 57 11.21 -5.37 -19.59
CA PRO A 57 12.26 -4.66 -18.83
C PRO A 57 12.00 -3.15 -18.64
N THR A 58 11.13 -2.54 -19.45
CA THR A 58 10.86 -1.08 -19.43
C THR A 58 9.41 -0.72 -19.19
N HIS A 59 8.60 -1.69 -18.74
CA HIS A 59 7.16 -1.48 -18.51
C HIS A 59 6.86 -0.80 -17.18
N ASN A 60 5.61 -0.41 -16.99
CA ASN A 60 5.09 -0.01 -15.70
C ASN A 60 4.82 -1.23 -14.83
N TYR A 61 5.13 -1.10 -13.54
CA TYR A 61 4.94 -2.15 -12.54
C TYR A 61 4.08 -1.67 -11.37
N ALA A 62 3.34 -2.58 -10.76
CA ALA A 62 2.73 -2.38 -9.45
C ALA A 62 3.10 -3.53 -8.51
N ILE A 63 3.43 -3.24 -7.26
CA ILE A 63 3.75 -4.26 -6.26
C ILE A 63 2.50 -4.55 -5.44
N ALA A 64 1.83 -5.67 -5.75
CA ALA A 64 0.62 -6.12 -5.09
C ALA A 64 0.90 -7.03 -3.90
N ILE A 65 1.71 -6.54 -2.98
CA ILE A 65 2.12 -7.23 -1.74
C ILE A 65 1.65 -6.41 -0.54
N GLY A 66 0.81 -7.01 0.29
CA GLY A 66 0.19 -6.35 1.43
C GLY A 66 1.18 -6.03 2.55
N ASP A 67 2.09 -6.96 2.88
CA ASP A 67 3.09 -6.74 3.93
C ASP A 67 4.08 -5.64 3.54
N ASN A 68 4.20 -4.64 4.42
CA ASN A 68 4.97 -3.42 4.16
C ASN A 68 6.48 -3.68 4.03
N ALA A 69 7.04 -4.56 4.86
CA ALA A 69 8.46 -4.90 4.82
C ALA A 69 8.80 -5.77 3.60
N VAL A 70 7.92 -6.71 3.25
CA VAL A 70 8.08 -7.53 2.05
C VAL A 70 7.95 -6.66 0.79
N ARG A 71 7.02 -5.69 0.76
CA ARG A 71 6.87 -4.77 -0.37
C ARG A 71 8.13 -3.92 -0.58
N GLU A 72 8.74 -3.40 0.50
CA GLU A 72 10.01 -2.67 0.45
C GLU A 72 11.16 -3.53 -0.09
N LYS A 73 11.29 -4.77 0.40
CA LYS A 73 12.30 -5.72 -0.07
C LYS A 73 12.15 -6.02 -1.56
N VAL A 74 10.94 -6.32 -2.02
CA VAL A 74 10.66 -6.60 -3.43
C VAL A 74 10.99 -5.41 -4.31
N LEU A 75 10.66 -4.19 -3.90
CA LEU A 75 11.07 -2.99 -4.64
C LEU A 75 12.59 -2.90 -4.79
N SER A 76 13.30 -3.12 -3.68
CA SER A 76 14.78 -3.04 -3.69
C SER A 76 15.40 -4.04 -4.66
N GLU A 77 14.86 -5.26 -4.72
CA GLU A 77 15.27 -6.28 -5.68
C GLU A 77 14.99 -5.88 -7.12
N TYR A 78 13.78 -5.38 -7.41
CA TYR A 78 13.43 -4.96 -8.77
C TYR A 78 14.24 -3.75 -9.23
N LYS A 79 14.48 -2.76 -8.37
CA LYS A 79 15.34 -1.62 -8.71
C LYS A 79 16.77 -2.03 -9.03
N LYS A 80 17.29 -3.09 -8.39
CA LYS A 80 18.61 -3.65 -8.69
C LYS A 80 18.63 -4.39 -10.03
N ASP A 81 17.62 -5.25 -10.27
CA ASP A 81 17.59 -6.14 -11.43
C ASP A 81 17.05 -5.45 -12.69
N CYS A 82 16.22 -4.42 -12.52
CA CYS A 82 15.60 -3.64 -13.57
C CYS A 82 15.57 -2.14 -13.21
N PRO A 83 16.71 -1.42 -13.30
CA PRO A 83 16.79 -0.01 -12.88
C PRO A 83 15.86 0.94 -13.64
N GLN A 84 15.39 0.53 -14.82
CA GLN A 84 14.47 1.33 -15.65
C GLN A 84 13.00 1.05 -15.38
N ALA A 85 12.67 0.12 -14.47
CA ALA A 85 11.30 -0.18 -14.09
C ALA A 85 10.62 1.06 -13.49
N LYS A 86 9.42 1.36 -13.98
CA LYS A 86 8.60 2.48 -13.53
C LYS A 86 7.49 1.96 -12.62
N PHE A 87 7.22 2.68 -11.56
CA PHE A 87 6.18 2.32 -10.60
C PHE A 87 5.22 3.51 -10.44
N PRO A 88 4.28 3.72 -11.38
CA PRO A 88 3.32 4.81 -11.26
C PRO A 88 2.41 4.61 -10.05
N ALA A 89 1.93 5.69 -9.47
CA ALA A 89 0.83 5.62 -8.52
C ALA A 89 -0.45 5.15 -9.23
N LEU A 90 -1.17 4.21 -8.63
CA LEU A 90 -2.44 3.71 -9.12
C LEU A 90 -3.58 4.25 -8.25
N ILE A 91 -4.45 5.07 -8.81
CA ILE A 91 -5.53 5.73 -8.07
C ILE A 91 -6.86 5.34 -8.66
N HIS A 92 -7.67 4.59 -7.90
CA HIS A 92 -8.99 4.18 -8.37
C HIS A 92 -9.87 5.40 -8.65
N LYS A 93 -10.59 5.41 -9.77
CA LYS A 93 -11.41 6.55 -10.23
C LYS A 93 -12.51 7.00 -9.26
N SER A 94 -12.91 6.16 -8.30
CA SER A 94 -13.89 6.53 -7.26
C SER A 94 -13.25 7.12 -6.00
N SER A 95 -11.95 7.31 -5.96
CA SER A 95 -11.27 7.95 -4.85
C SER A 95 -11.34 9.47 -4.96
N ALA A 96 -11.40 10.15 -3.83
CA ALA A 96 -11.39 11.59 -3.74
C ALA A 96 -10.03 12.10 -3.26
N LEU A 97 -9.45 13.04 -4.00
CA LEU A 97 -8.19 13.69 -3.64
C LEU A 97 -8.46 15.14 -3.33
N GLY A 98 -8.10 15.57 -2.13
CA GLY A 98 -8.21 16.94 -1.66
C GLY A 98 -7.24 17.87 -2.37
N MET A 99 -7.57 19.16 -2.34
CA MET A 99 -6.73 20.22 -2.92
C MET A 99 -5.33 20.20 -2.27
N ALA A 100 -4.29 20.36 -3.09
CA ALA A 100 -2.88 20.34 -2.67
C ALA A 100 -2.41 19.04 -2.01
N SER A 101 -3.17 17.95 -2.13
CA SER A 101 -2.67 16.62 -1.72
C SER A 101 -1.65 16.08 -2.72
N SER A 102 -0.73 15.24 -2.25
CA SER A 102 0.28 14.61 -3.10
C SER A 102 0.41 13.12 -2.82
N ILE A 103 0.65 12.35 -3.89
CA ILE A 103 0.76 10.88 -3.84
C ILE A 103 2.10 10.48 -4.45
N GLY A 104 2.89 9.73 -3.70
CA GLY A 104 4.18 9.21 -4.15
C GLY A 104 4.06 8.02 -5.11
N ASP A 105 5.14 7.79 -5.85
CA ASP A 105 5.26 6.70 -6.82
C ASP A 105 5.01 5.32 -6.20
N GLY A 106 4.44 4.41 -6.99
CA GLY A 106 4.16 3.03 -6.58
C GLY A 106 3.05 2.88 -5.54
N THR A 107 2.44 3.99 -5.11
CA THR A 107 1.33 3.96 -4.15
C THR A 107 0.04 3.48 -4.81
N ILE A 108 -0.72 2.68 -4.08
CA ILE A 108 -1.97 2.09 -4.56
C ILE A 108 -3.13 2.63 -3.72
N ILE A 109 -4.02 3.35 -4.37
CA ILE A 109 -5.24 3.92 -3.80
C ILE A 109 -6.44 3.10 -4.28
N MET A 110 -7.03 2.34 -3.36
CA MET A 110 -8.17 1.46 -3.61
C MET A 110 -9.48 2.24 -3.75
N PRO A 111 -10.59 1.60 -4.19
CA PRO A 111 -11.88 2.28 -4.33
C PRO A 111 -12.35 3.01 -3.06
N LEU A 112 -13.03 4.16 -3.26
CA LEU A 112 -13.67 4.95 -2.20
C LEU A 112 -12.71 5.46 -1.11
N VAL A 113 -11.43 5.57 -1.40
CA VAL A 113 -10.47 6.23 -0.51
C VAL A 113 -10.67 7.74 -0.57
N ASN A 114 -10.62 8.40 0.58
CA ASN A 114 -10.59 9.85 0.68
C ASN A 114 -9.24 10.33 1.21
N ILE A 115 -8.61 11.26 0.52
CA ILE A 115 -7.39 11.95 0.95
C ILE A 115 -7.72 13.42 1.08
N GLY A 116 -7.68 13.94 2.31
CA GLY A 116 -8.01 15.31 2.63
C GLY A 116 -7.00 16.33 2.08
N PRO A 117 -7.36 17.63 2.08
CA PRO A 117 -6.51 18.70 1.59
C PRO A 117 -5.14 18.74 2.29
N ASN A 118 -4.11 19.22 1.57
CA ASN A 118 -2.73 19.38 2.03
C ASN A 118 -2.07 18.08 2.53
N SER A 119 -2.70 16.92 2.36
CA SER A 119 -2.16 15.65 2.86
C SER A 119 -1.13 15.07 1.90
N ILE A 120 -0.09 14.44 2.47
CA ILE A 120 1.02 13.85 1.73
C ILE A 120 1.02 12.34 1.96
N VAL A 121 0.90 11.58 0.90
CA VAL A 121 1.07 10.13 0.91
C VAL A 121 2.38 9.79 0.22
N GLY A 122 3.30 9.20 0.96
CA GLY A 122 4.62 8.79 0.48
C GLY A 122 4.54 7.68 -0.58
N SER A 123 5.71 7.27 -1.07
CA SER A 123 5.83 6.25 -2.11
C SER A 123 5.52 4.85 -1.57
N PHE A 124 5.01 3.98 -2.45
CA PHE A 124 4.73 2.58 -2.15
C PHE A 124 3.80 2.35 -0.96
N CYS A 125 2.94 3.30 -0.66
CA CYS A 125 1.86 3.13 0.31
C CYS A 125 0.69 2.33 -0.27
N VAL A 126 -0.12 1.74 0.61
CA VAL A 126 -1.38 1.08 0.23
C VAL A 126 -2.50 1.63 1.09
N LEU A 127 -3.46 2.31 0.46
CA LEU A 127 -4.69 2.76 1.12
C LEU A 127 -5.84 1.88 0.63
N ASN A 128 -6.36 1.03 1.52
CA ASN A 128 -7.40 0.06 1.15
C ASN A 128 -8.79 0.69 1.10
N THR A 129 -9.72 -0.07 0.51
CA THR A 129 -11.08 0.34 0.20
C THR A 129 -11.77 1.08 1.34
N GLY A 130 -12.25 2.29 1.05
CA GLY A 130 -13.01 3.12 1.98
C GLY A 130 -12.20 3.65 3.16
N SER A 131 -10.86 3.58 3.12
CA SER A 131 -10.05 4.28 4.12
C SER A 131 -10.02 5.78 3.84
N SER A 132 -9.80 6.58 4.89
CA SER A 132 -9.71 8.03 4.76
C SER A 132 -8.64 8.62 5.66
N ILE A 133 -7.95 9.62 5.17
CA ILE A 133 -7.17 10.57 5.94
C ILE A 133 -7.77 11.96 5.74
N ASP A 134 -7.85 12.73 6.80
CA ASP A 134 -8.36 14.10 6.75
C ASP A 134 -7.23 15.08 6.35
N HIS A 135 -7.44 16.40 6.52
CA HIS A 135 -6.50 17.44 6.12
C HIS A 135 -5.15 17.35 6.85
N ASP A 136 -4.10 17.86 6.20
CA ASP A 136 -2.75 18.02 6.77
C ASP A 136 -2.10 16.73 7.28
N CYS A 137 -2.54 15.57 6.80
CA CYS A 137 -1.97 14.27 7.17
C CYS A 137 -0.71 13.94 6.39
N VAL A 138 0.20 13.19 7.03
CA VAL A 138 1.40 12.65 6.39
C VAL A 138 1.47 11.15 6.58
N MET A 139 1.53 10.41 5.49
CA MET A 139 1.86 8.99 5.47
C MET A 139 3.26 8.81 4.87
N SER A 140 4.18 8.29 5.67
CA SER A 140 5.53 7.96 5.18
C SER A 140 5.51 6.73 4.28
N GLU A 141 6.59 6.55 3.53
CA GLU A 141 6.76 5.46 2.55
C GLU A 141 6.46 4.08 3.14
N PHE A 142 5.97 3.18 2.29
CA PHE A 142 5.63 1.79 2.63
C PHE A 142 4.62 1.64 3.77
N SER A 143 3.96 2.69 4.22
CA SER A 143 2.88 2.55 5.20
C SER A 143 1.58 2.07 4.56
N SER A 144 0.65 1.57 5.37
CA SER A 144 -0.63 1.09 4.86
C SER A 144 -1.81 1.38 5.78
N LEU A 145 -2.95 1.66 5.16
CA LEU A 145 -4.26 1.70 5.80
C LEU A 145 -5.08 0.49 5.35
N GLY A 146 -5.56 -0.28 6.28
CA GLY A 146 -6.53 -1.34 6.05
C GLY A 146 -7.90 -0.79 5.60
N PRO A 147 -8.80 -1.65 5.13
CA PRO A 147 -10.16 -1.23 4.77
C PRO A 147 -10.85 -0.44 5.88
N ARG A 148 -11.51 0.67 5.51
CA ARG A 148 -12.28 1.52 6.44
C ARG A 148 -11.50 2.08 7.63
N VAL A 149 -10.20 2.23 7.53
CA VAL A 149 -9.42 3.02 8.49
C VAL A 149 -9.78 4.50 8.32
N VAL A 150 -9.98 5.20 9.43
CA VAL A 150 -10.29 6.64 9.43
C VAL A 150 -9.26 7.36 10.29
N CYS A 151 -8.57 8.36 9.71
CA CYS A 151 -7.68 9.26 10.42
C CYS A 151 -8.26 10.67 10.43
N GLY A 152 -8.26 11.31 11.59
CA GLY A 152 -8.56 12.73 11.73
C GLY A 152 -7.47 13.62 11.12
N GLY A 153 -7.61 14.93 11.23
CA GLY A 153 -6.65 15.89 10.69
C GLY A 153 -5.29 15.87 11.41
N ASP A 154 -4.24 16.30 10.72
CA ASP A 154 -2.86 16.39 11.24
C ASP A 154 -2.30 15.07 11.80
N VAL A 155 -2.72 13.93 11.27
CA VAL A 155 -2.16 12.62 11.64
C VAL A 155 -0.88 12.34 10.87
N ASN A 156 0.15 11.87 11.57
CA ASN A 156 1.40 11.41 10.96
C ASN A 156 1.58 9.91 11.15
N ILE A 157 1.84 9.19 10.06
CA ILE A 157 2.08 7.75 10.05
C ILE A 157 3.50 7.48 9.54
N GLY A 158 4.33 6.90 10.40
CA GLY A 158 5.73 6.60 10.10
C GLY A 158 5.90 5.47 9.08
N ILE A 159 7.12 5.39 8.55
CA ILE A 159 7.51 4.42 7.53
C ILE A 159 7.17 2.98 7.95
N ARG A 160 6.64 2.18 7.03
CA ARG A 160 6.25 0.77 7.21
C ARG A 160 5.19 0.51 8.26
N SER A 161 4.55 1.54 8.80
CA SER A 161 3.46 1.33 9.77
C SER A 161 2.19 0.88 9.08
N ALA A 162 1.48 -0.04 9.75
CA ALA A 162 0.25 -0.64 9.25
C ALA A 162 -0.89 -0.37 10.23
N ILE A 163 -1.93 0.29 9.74
CA ILE A 163 -3.17 0.52 10.48
C ILE A 163 -4.18 -0.48 9.97
N CYS A 164 -4.56 -1.46 10.80
CA CYS A 164 -5.43 -2.55 10.36
C CYS A 164 -6.90 -2.13 10.21
N ILE A 165 -7.67 -3.01 9.57
CA ILE A 165 -9.08 -2.80 9.20
C ILE A 165 -9.91 -2.14 10.31
N GLY A 166 -10.69 -1.11 9.96
CA GLY A 166 -11.67 -0.46 10.83
C GLY A 166 -11.08 0.37 11.97
N ALA A 167 -9.75 0.49 12.09
CA ALA A 167 -9.17 1.32 13.14
C ALA A 167 -9.43 2.81 12.89
N THR A 168 -9.55 3.57 13.99
CA THR A 168 -9.75 5.02 13.97
C THR A 168 -8.58 5.71 14.68
N VAL A 169 -8.02 6.74 14.06
CA VAL A 169 -6.91 7.52 14.60
C VAL A 169 -7.41 8.95 14.86
N LYS A 170 -7.31 9.40 16.11
CA LYS A 170 -7.68 10.75 16.52
C LYS A 170 -6.78 11.79 15.82
N ASP A 171 -7.31 12.99 15.64
CA ASP A 171 -6.59 14.16 15.15
C ASP A 171 -5.27 14.43 15.93
N ALA A 172 -4.27 14.97 15.23
CA ALA A 172 -2.95 15.33 15.73
C ALA A 172 -2.14 14.17 16.37
N VAL A 173 -2.48 12.92 16.07
CA VAL A 173 -1.74 11.74 16.56
C VAL A 173 -0.52 11.47 15.67
N ARG A 174 0.60 11.15 16.30
CA ARG A 174 1.83 10.69 15.63
C ARG A 174 1.99 9.19 15.85
N ILE A 175 2.05 8.41 14.80
CA ILE A 175 2.35 6.97 14.82
C ILE A 175 3.76 6.80 14.29
N GLY A 176 4.66 6.26 15.11
CA GLY A 176 6.05 6.05 14.77
C GLY A 176 6.26 5.09 13.59
N ALA A 177 7.52 4.82 13.26
CA ALA A 177 7.90 3.86 12.21
C ALA A 177 7.69 2.41 12.67
N ASN A 178 7.35 1.51 11.72
CA ASN A 178 7.24 0.08 11.97
C ASN A 178 6.24 -0.27 13.09
N VAL A 179 5.12 0.47 13.16
CA VAL A 179 4.03 0.24 14.12
C VAL A 179 2.91 -0.54 13.47
N VAL A 180 2.32 -1.48 14.20
CA VAL A 180 1.10 -2.18 13.78
C VAL A 180 -0.02 -1.84 14.74
N ILE A 181 -1.08 -1.24 14.20
CA ILE A 181 -2.33 -0.97 14.93
C ILE A 181 -3.33 -2.07 14.58
N GLY A 182 -3.78 -2.81 15.59
CA GLY A 182 -4.76 -3.89 15.41
C GLY A 182 -6.12 -3.41 14.92
N ALA A 183 -6.90 -4.34 14.37
CA ALA A 183 -8.22 -4.06 13.81
C ALA A 183 -9.17 -3.41 14.85
N ASN A 184 -10.04 -2.50 14.39
CA ASN A 184 -11.06 -1.81 15.19
C ASN A 184 -10.50 -1.07 16.43
N SER A 185 -9.23 -0.67 16.41
CA SER A 185 -8.61 0.09 17.49
C SER A 185 -8.97 1.57 17.43
N TYR A 186 -9.08 2.22 18.58
CA TYR A 186 -9.17 3.67 18.70
C TYR A 186 -7.85 4.25 19.22
N VAL A 187 -7.07 4.86 18.34
CA VAL A 187 -5.77 5.46 18.66
C VAL A 187 -5.98 6.91 19.05
N ASN A 188 -5.89 7.22 20.34
CA ASN A 188 -6.12 8.56 20.90
C ASN A 188 -4.86 9.21 21.48
N LYS A 189 -3.70 8.55 21.38
CA LYS A 189 -2.39 9.06 21.81
C LYS A 189 -1.32 8.63 20.83
N SER A 190 -0.28 9.43 20.69
CA SER A 190 0.89 9.10 19.87
C SER A 190 1.60 7.85 20.37
N LEU A 191 2.19 7.13 19.43
CA LEU A 191 2.89 5.85 19.66
C LEU A 191 4.31 5.95 19.10
N ASP A 192 5.28 5.46 19.87
CA ASP A 192 6.67 5.40 19.46
C ASP A 192 6.91 4.34 18.38
N ASN A 193 8.13 4.27 17.87
CA ASN A 193 8.52 3.31 16.86
C ASN A 193 8.48 1.84 17.36
N ASN A 194 8.32 0.90 16.42
CA ASN A 194 8.49 -0.52 16.66
C ASN A 194 7.52 -1.09 17.72
N LEU A 195 6.24 -0.82 17.56
CA LEU A 195 5.21 -1.29 18.49
C LEU A 195 4.11 -2.08 17.79
N VAL A 196 3.53 -3.00 18.52
CA VAL A 196 2.20 -3.55 18.24
C VAL A 196 1.25 -2.98 19.28
N ALA A 197 0.18 -2.34 18.86
CA ALA A 197 -0.81 -1.72 19.72
C ALA A 197 -2.23 -2.01 19.22
N TYR A 198 -3.17 -2.23 20.13
CA TYR A 198 -4.58 -2.40 19.78
C TYR A 198 -5.51 -2.12 20.96
N GLY A 199 -6.82 -2.10 20.67
CA GLY A 199 -7.89 -1.88 21.63
C GLY A 199 -8.59 -0.52 21.50
N SER A 200 -9.65 -0.31 22.29
CA SER A 200 -10.40 0.94 22.34
C SER A 200 -10.60 1.33 23.82
N PRO A 201 -9.79 2.26 24.35
CA PRO A 201 -8.67 2.96 23.71
C PRO A 201 -7.48 2.04 23.41
N CYS A 202 -6.72 2.40 22.36
CA CYS A 202 -5.53 1.66 21.93
C CYS A 202 -4.42 1.69 23.00
N LYS A 203 -3.80 0.54 23.23
CA LYS A 203 -2.69 0.37 24.18
C LYS A 203 -1.55 -0.38 23.50
N THR A 204 -0.31 -0.02 23.83
CA THR A 204 0.87 -0.80 23.46
C THR A 204 0.79 -2.19 24.09
N ILE A 205 0.98 -3.23 23.28
CA ILE A 205 0.91 -4.63 23.69
C ILE A 205 2.31 -5.23 23.78
N ARG A 206 3.15 -4.96 22.75
CA ARG A 206 4.53 -5.45 22.70
C ARG A 206 5.40 -4.61 21.78
N VAL A 207 6.69 -4.76 21.94
CA VAL A 207 7.68 -4.29 20.96
C VAL A 207 7.58 -5.17 19.70
N ARG A 208 7.77 -4.56 18.54
CA ARG A 208 7.80 -5.22 17.24
C ARG A 208 9.22 -5.27 16.70
N GLN A 209 9.66 -6.44 16.25
CA GLN A 209 10.92 -6.56 15.52
C GLN A 209 10.74 -6.08 14.07
N LYS A 210 11.86 -5.76 13.41
CA LYS A 210 11.84 -5.18 12.05
C LYS A 210 11.07 -6.04 11.05
N ASP A 211 11.24 -7.35 11.13
CA ASP A 211 10.71 -8.32 10.17
C ASP A 211 9.54 -9.16 10.72
N ASP A 212 8.94 -8.74 11.85
CA ASP A 212 7.74 -9.38 12.36
C ASP A 212 6.61 -9.28 11.31
N PRO A 213 6.04 -10.40 10.83
CA PRO A 213 4.88 -10.36 9.95
C PRO A 213 3.68 -9.79 10.71
N TYR A 214 2.78 -9.09 9.98
CA TYR A 214 1.50 -8.64 10.54
C TYR A 214 0.30 -9.11 9.72
N LEU A 215 0.56 -9.65 8.56
CA LEU A 215 -0.40 -10.39 7.74
C LEU A 215 -0.01 -11.87 7.85
N GLY A 216 -0.91 -12.68 8.38
CA GLY A 216 -0.75 -14.13 8.50
C GLY A 216 -1.19 -14.85 7.23
#